data_321e80314528ea0215b901226650cb5d
#
_entry.id   321e80314528ea0215b901226650cb5d
#
_cell.length_a   1.000
_cell.length_b   1.000
_cell.length_c   1.000
_cell.angle_alpha   90.00
_cell.angle_beta   90.00
_cell.angle_gamma   90.00
#
_symmetry.space_group_name_H-M   'P 1'
#
loop_
_entity.id
_entity.type
_entity.pdbx_description
1 polymer ?
#
loop_
_entity_poly.entity_id
_entity_poly.type
_entity_poly.pdbx_seq_one_letter_code
_entity_poly.pdbx_strand_id
1 'polypeptide(L)'
;MGRVIERVVYDALPTGAYTVVLTGIEETVGQFGEQLRLTLEVLEGEHEGRRLTAWCSPVLSPKSKLTRWTSALMGDELPEGPLDLDWLINRTAVADVLEVEGKDGATFSKVMEIRPVRRPARPAPVTPSPAPRPAPAAARPAPAPARPAPAKASAPPPAENEAEYPF
;
A
#
# COMPACT_ATOMS: atom_id res chain seq x y z
N MET A 1 -26.30 38.38 18.58
CA MET A 1 -25.22 37.49 18.92
C MET A 1 -24.65 36.91 17.61
N GLY A 2 -23.51 37.41 17.16
CA GLY A 2 -22.89 36.95 15.94
C GLY A 2 -22.27 35.56 16.15
N ARG A 3 -22.68 34.58 15.36
CA ARG A 3 -21.94 33.29 15.28
C ARG A 3 -20.63 33.56 14.55
N VAL A 4 -19.53 33.53 15.25
CA VAL A 4 -18.21 33.52 14.65
C VAL A 4 -17.95 32.08 14.13
N ILE A 5 -17.97 31.93 12.83
CA ILE A 5 -17.54 30.67 12.18
C ILE A 5 -16.07 30.83 11.90
N GLU A 6 -15.24 30.16 12.65
CA GLU A 6 -13.83 30.05 12.30
C GLU A 6 -13.66 29.31 10.96
N ARG A 7 -13.09 29.99 10.00
CA ARG A 7 -12.67 29.38 8.74
C ARG A 7 -11.47 28.51 9.04
N VAL A 8 -11.68 27.21 9.07
CA VAL A 8 -10.57 26.25 9.14
C VAL A 8 -9.84 26.33 7.79
N VAL A 9 -8.72 27.00 7.78
CA VAL A 9 -7.81 27.00 6.63
C VAL A 9 -7.08 25.66 6.68
N TYR A 10 -7.47 24.77 5.80
CA TYR A 10 -6.71 23.55 5.57
C TYR A 10 -5.50 23.94 4.71
N ASP A 11 -4.36 24.18 5.35
CA ASP A 11 -3.11 24.27 4.65
C ASP A 11 -2.83 22.91 3.99
N ALA A 12 -2.77 22.90 2.67
CA ALA A 12 -2.46 21.71 1.92
C ALA A 12 -1.08 21.18 2.31
N LEU A 13 -0.99 19.88 2.50
CA LEU A 13 0.28 19.19 2.68
C LEU A 13 0.91 18.95 1.32
N PRO A 14 2.20 19.18 1.16
CA PRO A 14 2.91 18.86 -0.07
C PRO A 14 2.76 17.38 -0.44
N THR A 15 2.89 17.10 -1.72
CA THR A 15 2.90 15.70 -2.20
C THR A 15 4.03 14.93 -1.54
N GLY A 16 3.69 13.81 -0.89
CA GLY A 16 4.66 12.98 -0.18
C GLY A 16 4.03 11.85 0.61
N ALA A 17 4.88 11.07 1.27
CA ALA A 17 4.49 10.01 2.17
C ALA A 17 4.65 10.49 3.62
N TYR A 18 3.59 10.33 4.40
CA TYR A 18 3.54 10.80 5.79
C TYR A 18 3.15 9.67 6.72
N THR A 19 3.83 9.57 7.85
CA THR A 19 3.40 8.68 8.93
C THR A 19 2.21 9.29 9.63
N VAL A 20 1.10 8.58 9.63
CA VAL A 20 -0.19 9.07 10.14
C VAL A 20 -0.81 8.10 11.12
N VAL A 21 -1.64 8.61 12.01
CA VAL A 21 -2.51 7.83 12.88
C VAL A 21 -3.97 8.10 12.50
N LEU A 22 -4.78 7.06 12.50
CA LEU A 22 -6.22 7.20 12.31
C LEU A 22 -6.87 7.67 13.62
N THR A 23 -7.45 8.86 13.60
CA THR A 23 -8.06 9.48 14.80
C THR A 23 -9.57 9.36 14.83
N GLY A 24 -10.22 9.15 13.68
CA GLY A 24 -11.66 9.02 13.61
C GLY A 24 -12.16 8.51 12.28
N ILE A 25 -13.32 7.88 12.34
CA ILE A 25 -14.06 7.39 11.17
C ILE A 25 -15.51 7.88 11.31
N GLU A 26 -16.02 8.47 10.26
CA GLU A 26 -17.39 8.98 10.21
C GLU A 26 -18.09 8.48 8.95
N GLU A 27 -19.31 8.02 9.10
CA GLU A 27 -20.18 7.71 7.98
C GLU A 27 -20.87 8.98 7.49
N THR A 28 -20.81 9.21 6.20
CA THR A 28 -21.39 10.41 5.58
C THR A 28 -22.07 10.02 4.27
N VAL A 29 -23.21 10.64 4.02
CA VAL A 29 -23.88 10.51 2.72
C VAL A 29 -23.41 11.65 1.82
N GLY A 30 -22.64 11.32 0.81
CA GLY A 30 -22.14 12.28 -0.16
C GLY A 30 -22.96 12.27 -1.46
N GLN A 31 -22.49 13.04 -2.42
CA GLN A 31 -23.11 13.17 -3.75
C GLN A 31 -23.19 11.83 -4.50
N PHE A 32 -22.32 10.88 -4.16
CA PHE A 32 -22.23 9.56 -4.80
C PHE A 32 -22.73 8.42 -3.90
N GLY A 33 -23.52 8.72 -2.87
CA GLY A 33 -24.04 7.76 -1.91
C GLY A 33 -23.27 7.73 -0.60
N GLU A 34 -23.36 6.62 0.11
CA GLU A 34 -22.69 6.43 1.39
C GLU A 34 -21.15 6.44 1.23
N GLN A 35 -20.50 7.18 2.09
CA GLN A 35 -19.03 7.34 2.11
C GLN A 35 -18.53 7.31 3.55
N LEU A 36 -17.35 6.75 3.72
CA LEU A 36 -16.60 6.85 4.96
C LEU A 36 -15.59 7.99 4.86
N ARG A 37 -15.61 8.84 5.86
CA ARG A 37 -14.64 9.90 6.07
C ARG A 37 -13.68 9.45 7.16
N LEU A 38 -12.44 9.22 6.79
CA LEU A 38 -11.36 8.89 7.72
C LEU A 38 -10.59 10.16 8.05
N THR A 39 -10.44 10.43 9.33
CA THR A 39 -9.61 11.52 9.82
C THR A 39 -8.26 10.96 10.26
N LEU A 40 -7.21 11.40 9.61
CA LEU A 40 -5.83 11.00 9.86
C LEU A 40 -5.06 12.19 10.44
N GLU A 41 -4.14 11.94 11.35
CA GLU A 41 -3.26 12.96 11.92
C GLU A 41 -1.81 12.58 11.64
N VAL A 42 -1.02 13.53 11.18
CA VAL A 42 0.40 13.32 10.87
C VAL A 42 1.18 13.24 12.17
N LEU A 43 1.96 12.16 12.34
CA LEU A 43 2.72 11.89 13.57
C LEU A 43 4.14 12.44 13.54
N GLU A 44 4.74 12.61 12.36
CA GLU A 44 6.16 12.90 12.22
C GLU A 44 6.42 13.93 11.11
N GLY A 45 7.45 14.74 11.28
CA GLY A 45 7.95 15.66 10.28
C GLY A 45 7.53 17.11 10.51
N GLU A 46 7.77 17.95 9.50
CA GLU A 46 7.43 19.39 9.57
C GLU A 46 5.92 19.66 9.69
N HIS A 47 5.12 18.66 9.40
CA HIS A 47 3.66 18.75 9.39
C HIS A 47 2.99 17.95 10.51
N GLU A 48 3.74 17.62 11.56
CA GLU A 48 3.21 16.93 12.73
C GLU A 48 1.98 17.64 13.32
N GLY A 49 0.97 16.86 13.70
CA GLY A 49 -0.30 17.36 14.21
C GLY A 49 -1.29 17.87 13.14
N ARG A 50 -0.88 17.87 11.86
CA ARG A 50 -1.79 18.22 10.77
C ARG A 50 -2.79 17.10 10.51
N ARG A 51 -4.03 17.48 10.26
CA ARG A 51 -5.12 16.55 9.96
C ARG A 51 -5.33 16.41 8.48
N LEU A 52 -5.46 15.17 8.04
CA LEU A 52 -5.80 14.78 6.70
C LEU A 52 -7.16 14.12 6.67
N THR A 53 -7.91 14.34 5.62
CA THR A 53 -9.19 13.67 5.39
C THR A 53 -9.08 12.75 4.19
N ALA A 54 -9.46 11.49 4.39
CA ALA A 54 -9.52 10.50 3.35
C ALA A 54 -10.95 10.02 3.14
N TRP A 55 -11.35 9.80 1.91
CA TRP A 55 -12.69 9.38 1.55
C TRP A 55 -12.65 8.03 0.85
N CYS A 56 -13.51 7.12 1.27
CA CYS A 56 -13.70 5.84 0.62
C CYS A 56 -15.18 5.39 0.70
N SER A 57 -15.55 4.45 -0.15
CA SER A 57 -16.88 3.81 -0.07
C SER A 57 -16.91 2.80 1.08
N PRO A 58 -18.05 2.63 1.79
CA PRO A 58 -18.21 1.66 2.86
C PRO A 58 -18.41 0.23 2.33
N VAL A 59 -17.67 -0.13 1.31
CA VAL A 59 -17.76 -1.46 0.67
C VAL A 59 -16.50 -2.25 0.94
N LEU A 60 -16.66 -3.36 1.63
CA LEU A 60 -15.59 -4.34 1.84
C LEU A 60 -15.59 -5.35 0.68
N SER A 61 -14.77 -5.11 -0.32
CA SER A 61 -14.50 -6.05 -1.40
C SER A 61 -12.99 -6.22 -1.57
N PRO A 62 -12.50 -7.35 -2.08
CA PRO A 62 -11.05 -7.60 -2.19
C PRO A 62 -10.27 -6.53 -2.95
N LYS A 63 -10.96 -5.76 -3.79
CA LYS A 63 -10.37 -4.68 -4.60
C LYS A 63 -10.71 -3.28 -4.09
N SER A 64 -11.52 -3.16 -3.03
CA SER A 64 -11.95 -1.86 -2.54
C SER A 64 -10.80 -1.11 -1.84
N LYS A 65 -10.89 0.21 -1.88
CA LYS A 65 -9.98 1.10 -1.18
C LYS A 65 -10.00 0.86 0.32
N LEU A 66 -11.21 0.69 0.87
CA LEU A 66 -11.41 0.42 2.28
C LEU A 66 -10.67 -0.85 2.73
N THR A 67 -10.82 -1.95 1.99
CA THR A 67 -10.14 -3.21 2.28
C THR A 67 -8.62 -3.05 2.31
N ARG A 68 -8.04 -2.40 1.32
CA ARG A 68 -6.59 -2.16 1.27
C ARG A 68 -6.10 -1.28 2.42
N TRP A 69 -6.83 -0.22 2.72
CA TRP A 69 -6.48 0.71 3.79
C TRP A 69 -6.61 0.07 5.16
N THR A 70 -7.65 -0.72 5.37
CA THR A 70 -7.84 -1.46 6.62
C THR A 70 -6.73 -2.48 6.84
N SER A 71 -6.40 -3.27 5.82
CA SER A 71 -5.27 -4.21 5.87
C SER A 71 -3.96 -3.48 6.17
N ALA A 72 -3.74 -2.32 5.59
CA ALA A 72 -2.56 -1.50 5.86
C ALA A 72 -2.49 -0.98 7.31
N LEU A 73 -3.61 -0.56 7.87
CA LEU A 73 -3.73 -0.10 9.24
C LEU A 73 -3.60 -1.23 10.27
N MET A 74 -4.12 -2.40 9.95
CA MET A 74 -3.99 -3.58 10.78
C MET A 74 -2.59 -4.20 10.72
N GLY A 75 -1.89 -4.03 9.59
CA GLY A 75 -0.60 -4.65 9.32
C GLY A 75 -0.69 -6.15 9.04
N ASP A 76 -1.88 -6.66 8.85
CA ASP A 76 -2.19 -8.06 8.64
C ASP A 76 -3.35 -8.26 7.66
N GLU A 77 -3.61 -9.50 7.28
CA GLU A 77 -4.79 -9.85 6.49
C GLU A 77 -6.07 -9.53 7.27
N LEU A 78 -7.08 -9.07 6.55
CA LEU A 78 -8.39 -8.81 7.13
C LEU A 78 -9.01 -10.10 7.65
N PRO A 79 -9.61 -10.07 8.85
CA PRO A 79 -10.39 -11.20 9.33
C PRO A 79 -11.58 -11.47 8.40
N GLU A 80 -11.90 -12.72 8.19
CA GLU A 80 -13.13 -13.11 7.51
C GLU A 80 -14.34 -12.76 8.40
N GLY A 81 -15.20 -11.87 7.92
CA GLY A 81 -16.42 -11.52 8.64
C GLY A 81 -16.66 -10.00 8.74
N PRO A 82 -17.61 -9.60 9.59
CA PRO A 82 -17.87 -8.18 9.81
C PRO A 82 -16.66 -7.53 10.48
N LEU A 83 -16.25 -6.41 9.92
CA LEU A 83 -15.13 -5.64 10.42
C LEU A 83 -15.63 -4.49 11.28
N ASP A 84 -15.19 -4.43 12.51
CA ASP A 84 -15.38 -3.29 13.37
C ASP A 84 -14.32 -2.23 13.05
N LEU A 85 -14.76 -1.11 12.49
CA LEU A 85 -13.88 -0.02 12.09
C LEU A 85 -13.29 0.72 13.29
N ASP A 86 -13.90 0.64 14.45
CA ASP A 86 -13.39 1.30 15.66
C ASP A 86 -12.03 0.73 16.10
N TRP A 87 -11.74 -0.51 15.75
CA TRP A 87 -10.44 -1.12 16.02
C TRP A 87 -9.29 -0.51 15.23
N LEU A 88 -9.61 0.23 14.19
CA LEU A 88 -8.62 0.92 13.38
C LEU A 88 -8.20 2.26 14.00
N ILE A 89 -8.99 2.79 14.93
CA ILE A 89 -8.68 4.05 15.61
C ILE A 89 -7.39 3.88 16.43
N ASN A 90 -6.51 4.87 16.37
CA ASN A 90 -5.16 4.87 16.94
C ASN A 90 -4.16 3.90 16.26
N ARG A 91 -4.51 3.36 15.11
CA ARG A 91 -3.55 2.61 14.28
C ARG A 91 -2.73 3.55 13.42
N THR A 92 -1.46 3.21 13.30
CA THR A 92 -0.48 3.99 12.54
C THR A 92 -0.26 3.37 11.16
N ALA A 93 -0.18 4.21 10.16
CA ALA A 93 0.09 3.81 8.78
C ALA A 93 0.90 4.89 8.06
N VAL A 94 1.32 4.61 6.84
CA VAL A 94 1.91 5.60 5.94
C VAL A 94 0.87 6.00 4.90
N ALA A 95 0.52 7.28 4.87
CA ALA A 95 -0.38 7.85 3.88
C ALA A 95 0.41 8.50 2.74
N ASP A 96 0.12 8.11 1.52
CA ASP A 96 0.61 8.80 0.33
C ASP A 96 -0.38 9.94 0.00
N VAL A 97 0.12 11.14 0.10
CA VAL A 97 -0.65 12.38 -0.09
C VAL A 97 -0.27 13.02 -1.40
N LEU A 98 -1.27 13.44 -2.15
CA LEU A 98 -1.11 14.24 -3.35
C LEU A 98 -1.71 15.62 -3.11
N GLU A 99 -0.94 16.64 -3.39
CA GLU A 99 -1.41 18.01 -3.44
C GLU A 99 -2.19 18.24 -4.74
N VAL A 100 -3.43 18.66 -4.61
CA VAL A 100 -4.34 18.87 -5.75
C VAL A 100 -4.89 20.29 -5.68
N GLU A 101 -4.84 20.98 -6.81
CA GLU A 101 -5.48 22.28 -6.97
C GLU A 101 -6.98 22.08 -7.32
N GLY A 102 -7.85 22.65 -6.53
CA GLY A 102 -9.28 22.66 -6.78
C GLY A 102 -9.68 23.63 -7.87
N LYS A 103 -10.91 23.54 -8.34
CA LYS A 103 -11.50 24.42 -9.35
C LYS A 103 -11.54 25.90 -8.91
N ASP A 104 -11.50 26.12 -7.63
CA ASP A 104 -11.52 27.46 -7.01
C ASP A 104 -10.11 28.02 -6.76
N GLY A 105 -9.07 27.38 -7.27
CA GLY A 105 -7.68 27.72 -7.02
C GLY A 105 -7.19 27.42 -5.60
N ALA A 106 -8.01 26.78 -4.79
CA ALA A 106 -7.61 26.34 -3.46
C ALA A 106 -6.86 25.02 -3.56
N THR A 107 -5.71 24.93 -2.91
CA THR A 107 -4.92 23.71 -2.84
C THR A 107 -5.40 22.86 -1.69
N PHE A 108 -5.59 21.56 -1.91
CA PHE A 108 -5.97 20.62 -0.87
C PHE A 108 -5.17 19.33 -0.97
N SER A 109 -5.03 18.66 0.16
CA SER A 109 -4.31 17.39 0.25
C SER A 109 -5.26 16.23 0.05
N LYS A 110 -4.98 15.38 -0.92
CA LYS A 110 -5.75 14.16 -1.19
C LYS A 110 -4.94 12.94 -0.81
N VAL A 111 -5.50 12.11 0.06
CA VAL A 111 -4.91 10.81 0.38
C VAL A 111 -5.19 9.84 -0.76
N MET A 112 -4.13 9.39 -1.40
CA MET A 112 -4.19 8.47 -2.53
C MET A 112 -4.21 7.03 -2.09
N GLU A 113 -3.29 6.67 -1.20
CA GLU A 113 -3.12 5.32 -0.70
C GLU A 113 -2.70 5.34 0.77
N ILE A 114 -3.04 4.29 1.50
CA ILE A 114 -2.56 4.04 2.86
C ILE A 114 -1.79 2.72 2.83
N ARG A 115 -0.56 2.74 3.32
CA ARG A 115 0.33 1.58 3.37
C ARG A 115 0.70 1.25 4.80
N PRO A 116 0.98 -0.04 5.11
CA PRO A 116 1.44 -0.41 6.43
C PRO A 116 2.77 0.28 6.74
N VAL A 117 2.95 0.71 7.98
CA VAL A 117 4.26 1.14 8.45
C VAL A 117 5.19 -0.05 8.33
N ARG A 118 6.16 0.02 7.43
CA ARG A 118 7.26 -0.94 7.44
C ARG A 118 8.02 -0.71 8.75
N ARG A 119 7.75 -1.52 9.75
CA ARG A 119 8.72 -1.66 10.84
C ARG A 119 10.06 -1.95 10.17
N PRO A 120 11.11 -1.16 10.41
CA PRO A 120 12.43 -1.56 9.98
C PRO A 120 12.61 -2.98 10.50
N ALA A 121 12.86 -3.91 9.59
CA ALA A 121 13.11 -5.29 9.97
C ALA A 121 14.12 -5.22 11.10
N ARG A 122 13.71 -5.65 12.30
CA ARG A 122 14.62 -5.78 13.44
C ARG A 122 15.84 -6.49 12.85
N PRO A 123 17.03 -5.88 12.90
CA PRO A 123 18.19 -6.55 12.34
C PRO A 123 18.20 -7.95 12.93
N ALA A 124 18.09 -8.94 12.05
CA ALA A 124 18.17 -10.32 12.48
C ALA A 124 19.43 -10.41 13.36
N PRO A 125 19.36 -11.05 14.54
CA PRO A 125 20.54 -11.24 15.34
C PRO A 125 21.58 -11.84 14.40
N VAL A 126 22.65 -11.09 14.14
CA VAL A 126 23.78 -11.57 13.40
C VAL A 126 24.32 -12.73 14.22
N THR A 127 23.90 -13.93 13.89
CA THR A 127 24.62 -15.12 14.31
C THR A 127 26.04 -14.92 13.81
N PRO A 128 27.03 -14.90 14.70
CA PRO A 128 28.39 -14.78 14.25
C PRO A 128 28.65 -15.94 13.30
N SER A 129 28.93 -15.59 12.07
CA SER A 129 29.32 -16.57 11.06
C SER A 129 30.51 -17.34 11.63
N PRO A 130 30.46 -18.67 11.69
CA PRO A 130 31.63 -19.40 12.13
C PRO A 130 32.75 -19.07 11.15
N ALA A 131 33.90 -18.71 11.71
CA ALA A 131 35.10 -18.39 10.97
C ALA A 131 35.37 -19.44 9.91
N PRO A 132 35.81 -19.05 8.71
CA PRO A 132 36.11 -20.00 7.67
C PRO A 132 37.21 -20.93 8.16
N ARG A 133 36.92 -22.22 8.31
CA ARG A 133 37.91 -23.25 8.48
C ARG A 133 38.84 -23.18 7.28
N PRO A 134 40.14 -23.20 7.48
CA PRO A 134 41.08 -23.32 6.36
C PRO A 134 40.79 -24.60 5.61
N ALA A 135 40.56 -24.51 4.34
CA ALA A 135 40.40 -25.62 3.45
C ALA A 135 41.72 -26.41 3.37
N PRO A 136 41.69 -27.72 3.52
CA PRO A 136 42.88 -28.52 3.15
C PRO A 136 43.07 -28.44 1.65
N ALA A 137 44.29 -28.14 1.28
CA ALA A 137 44.75 -28.02 -0.09
C ALA A 137 44.69 -29.34 -0.84
N ALA A 138 44.41 -29.23 -2.13
CA ALA A 138 44.83 -30.08 -3.21
C ALA A 138 44.23 -31.50 -3.31
N ALA A 139 43.37 -31.65 -4.31
CA ALA A 139 43.40 -32.82 -5.20
C ALA A 139 42.98 -32.39 -6.61
N ARG A 140 43.88 -32.48 -7.45
CA ARG A 140 44.03 -32.55 -8.89
C ARG A 140 42.78 -32.71 -9.75
N PRO A 141 42.77 -32.09 -10.94
CA PRO A 141 41.70 -32.20 -11.91
C PRO A 141 41.74 -33.53 -12.65
N ALA A 142 40.59 -34.14 -12.77
CA ALA A 142 40.41 -35.24 -13.73
C ALA A 142 39.67 -34.69 -14.97
N PRO A 143 40.03 -35.16 -16.13
CA PRO A 143 39.58 -34.57 -17.40
C PRO A 143 38.15 -34.97 -17.73
N ALA A 144 37.48 -34.05 -18.38
CA ALA A 144 36.19 -34.26 -18.98
C ALA A 144 36.24 -35.30 -20.13
N PRO A 145 35.18 -36.04 -20.33
CA PRO A 145 34.87 -36.51 -21.66
C PRO A 145 33.70 -35.75 -22.25
N ALA A 146 33.91 -35.42 -23.47
CA ALA A 146 33.09 -34.73 -24.38
C ALA A 146 31.70 -35.36 -24.60
N ARG A 147 30.68 -34.48 -24.74
CA ARG A 147 29.64 -34.45 -25.77
C ARG A 147 28.92 -35.73 -26.22
N PRO A 148 27.63 -35.68 -26.54
CA PRO A 148 27.14 -34.93 -27.70
C PRO A 148 25.79 -34.17 -27.53
N ALA A 149 25.64 -33.07 -28.23
CA ALA A 149 24.38 -32.63 -28.78
C ALA A 149 24.12 -33.38 -30.11
N PRO A 150 22.94 -33.39 -30.69
CA PRO A 150 21.82 -32.46 -30.67
C PRO A 150 20.45 -33.16 -30.66
N ALA A 151 19.42 -32.48 -30.23
CA ALA A 151 18.08 -32.83 -30.60
C ALA A 151 17.37 -31.60 -31.12
N LYS A 152 16.98 -31.70 -32.38
CA LYS A 152 16.14 -30.79 -33.12
C LYS A 152 14.79 -30.61 -32.39
N ALA A 153 14.47 -29.42 -32.05
CA ALA A 153 13.12 -29.07 -31.67
C ALA A 153 12.28 -28.86 -32.93
N SER A 154 11.29 -29.70 -33.10
CA SER A 154 10.24 -29.50 -34.07
C SER A 154 9.25 -28.47 -33.51
N ALA A 155 9.01 -27.43 -34.28
CA ALA A 155 7.96 -26.47 -34.03
C ALA A 155 6.58 -27.10 -34.31
N PRO A 156 5.56 -26.88 -33.50
CA PRO A 156 4.20 -27.21 -33.86
C PRO A 156 3.61 -26.13 -34.79
N PRO A 157 2.72 -26.48 -35.68
CA PRO A 157 2.12 -25.59 -36.64
C PRO A 157 1.01 -24.72 -35.98
N PRO A 158 0.70 -23.56 -36.54
CA PRO A 158 -0.36 -22.71 -36.05
C PRO A 158 -1.73 -23.34 -36.37
N ALA A 159 -2.56 -23.42 -35.35
CA ALA A 159 -3.97 -23.74 -35.53
C ALA A 159 -4.70 -22.48 -35.99
N GLU A 160 -5.12 -22.46 -37.21
CA GLU A 160 -6.17 -21.62 -37.73
C GLU A 160 -7.48 -22.01 -37.04
N ASN A 161 -8.09 -21.09 -36.34
CA ASN A 161 -9.50 -21.17 -35.99
C ASN A 161 -10.21 -19.94 -36.53
N GLU A 162 -10.65 -20.12 -37.77
CA GLU A 162 -11.78 -19.37 -38.29
C GLU A 162 -13.01 -19.76 -37.47
N ALA A 163 -13.53 -18.84 -36.71
CA ALA A 163 -14.88 -18.88 -36.20
C ALA A 163 -15.64 -17.74 -36.85
N GLU A 164 -16.24 -18.11 -37.96
CA GLU A 164 -17.35 -17.45 -38.60
C GLU A 164 -18.48 -17.19 -37.59
N TYR A 165 -18.87 -15.93 -37.43
CA TYR A 165 -20.13 -15.55 -36.84
C TYR A 165 -21.11 -15.25 -37.99
N PRO A 166 -22.23 -15.94 -38.06
CA PRO A 166 -23.37 -15.42 -38.76
C PRO A 166 -24.45 -15.01 -37.75
N PHE A 167 -24.92 -13.78 -37.92
CA PHE A 167 -26.16 -13.15 -37.45
C PHE A 167 -26.33 -12.84 -35.98
#